data_8e3a1d70ba2a9faf4b14c98d52087dbd
#
_entry.id   8e3a1d70ba2a9faf4b14c98d52087dbd
#
_cell.length_a   1.000
_cell.length_b   1.000
_cell.length_c   1.000
_cell.angle_alpha   90.00
_cell.angle_beta   90.00
_cell.angle_gamma   90.00
#
_symmetry.space_group_name_H-M   'P 1'
#
loop_
_entity.id
_entity.type
_entity.pdbx_description
1 polymer ?
#
loop_
_entity_poly.entity_id
_entity_poly.type
_entity_poly.pdbx_seq_one_letter_code
_entity_poly.pdbx_strand_id
1 'polypeptide(L)'
;MIIRLFLLAAFWTLMLASCKEVSFREAQPAGVQPLRKVPPALLGQYVPTNLSPDEKVDTLIIESWGYHFKDSQDKDWLGRGVISDSLVVKFYQDYYFVNFRTGDQWVLRLIKQLPNGDIQFLSIDLQGEETAKAKLKRLSKKIKFTEIKREDDTFYQINPTPAQLMSLIKDGFFTGETLKKRKTP
;
A
#
# COMPACT_ATOMS: atom_id res chain seq x y z
N MET A 1 -15.96 43.55 -2.36
CA MET A 1 -16.90 42.39 -2.54
C MET A 1 -16.26 41.25 -3.37
N ILE A 2 -15.41 41.56 -4.33
CA ILE A 2 -14.76 40.57 -5.25
C ILE A 2 -13.75 39.65 -4.51
N ILE A 3 -12.96 40.18 -3.57
CA ILE A 3 -11.94 39.39 -2.81
C ILE A 3 -12.56 38.27 -1.94
N ARG A 4 -13.76 38.48 -1.39
CA ARG A 4 -14.45 37.44 -0.61
C ARG A 4 -14.97 36.27 -1.47
N LEU A 5 -15.31 36.53 -2.73
CA LEU A 5 -15.70 35.48 -3.67
C LEU A 5 -14.53 34.59 -4.09
N PHE A 6 -13.34 35.16 -4.27
CA PHE A 6 -12.12 34.41 -4.60
C PHE A 6 -11.66 33.50 -3.44
N LEU A 7 -11.79 33.95 -2.20
CA LEU A 7 -11.46 33.13 -1.02
C LEU A 7 -12.43 31.95 -0.82
N LEU A 8 -13.72 32.14 -1.14
CA LEU A 8 -14.70 31.06 -1.11
C LEU A 8 -14.48 30.04 -2.24
N ALA A 9 -14.12 30.49 -3.45
CA ALA A 9 -13.82 29.59 -4.56
C ALA A 9 -12.53 28.78 -4.30
N ALA A 10 -11.48 29.39 -3.72
CA ALA A 10 -10.23 28.69 -3.34
C ALA A 10 -10.45 27.66 -2.21
N PHE A 11 -11.38 27.91 -1.28
CA PHE A 11 -11.73 26.97 -0.21
C PHE A 11 -12.47 25.73 -0.73
N TRP A 12 -13.25 25.87 -1.80
CA TRP A 12 -13.98 24.75 -2.41
C TRP A 12 -13.09 23.82 -3.25
N THR A 13 -11.96 24.29 -3.78
CA THR A 13 -11.02 23.46 -4.54
C THR A 13 -10.12 22.59 -3.67
N LEU A 14 -9.99 22.90 -2.38
CA LEU A 14 -9.20 22.11 -1.40
C LEU A 14 -9.92 20.85 -0.87
N MET A 15 -11.21 20.71 -1.14
CA MET A 15 -12.05 19.60 -0.62
C MET A 15 -12.08 18.35 -1.51
N LEU A 16 -11.26 18.25 -2.58
CA LEU A 16 -11.37 17.15 -3.55
C LEU A 16 -10.22 16.13 -3.52
N ALA A 17 -9.39 16.13 -2.49
CA ALA A 17 -8.39 15.09 -2.30
C ALA A 17 -9.02 13.83 -1.67
N SER A 18 -10.04 13.25 -2.33
CA SER A 18 -10.53 11.92 -1.96
C SER A 18 -9.41 10.91 -2.17
N CYS A 19 -9.00 10.24 -1.11
CA CYS A 19 -8.03 9.16 -1.20
C CYS A 19 -8.67 7.98 -1.96
N LYS A 20 -8.06 7.58 -3.09
CA LYS A 20 -8.55 6.47 -3.92
C LYS A 20 -7.66 5.26 -3.69
N GLU A 21 -8.24 4.12 -3.33
CA GLU A 21 -7.50 2.91 -3.01
C GLU A 21 -8.19 1.67 -3.60
N VAL A 22 -7.40 0.68 -4.03
CA VAL A 22 -7.94 -0.64 -4.36
C VAL A 22 -8.02 -1.46 -3.09
N SER A 23 -9.22 -1.95 -2.78
CA SER A 23 -9.46 -2.78 -1.60
C SER A 23 -9.89 -4.21 -1.97
N PHE A 24 -9.89 -5.07 -0.98
CA PHE A 24 -10.21 -6.50 -1.10
C PHE A 24 -11.24 -6.89 -0.05
N ARG A 25 -12.06 -7.92 -0.35
CA ARG A 25 -13.05 -8.45 0.61
C ARG A 25 -12.40 -9.20 1.76
N GLU A 26 -11.26 -9.84 1.49
CA GLU A 26 -10.51 -10.64 2.46
C GLU A 26 -9.00 -10.45 2.27
N ALA A 27 -8.22 -10.84 3.27
CA ALA A 27 -6.76 -10.79 3.20
C ALA A 27 -6.23 -11.69 2.07
N GLN A 28 -5.44 -11.11 1.17
CA GLN A 28 -4.93 -11.73 -0.04
C GLN A 28 -3.58 -12.43 0.17
N PRO A 29 -3.26 -13.48 -0.63
CA PRO A 29 -4.14 -14.22 -1.52
C PRO A 29 -5.19 -15.03 -0.74
N ALA A 30 -6.41 -15.15 -1.32
CA ALA A 30 -7.46 -15.96 -0.72
C ALA A 30 -7.00 -17.41 -0.54
N GLY A 31 -7.40 -18.04 0.57
CA GLY A 31 -7.07 -19.46 0.85
C GLY A 31 -5.61 -19.73 1.23
N VAL A 32 -4.69 -18.77 1.17
CA VAL A 32 -3.30 -18.92 1.63
C VAL A 32 -3.22 -18.67 3.13
N GLN A 33 -2.51 -19.55 3.85
CA GLN A 33 -2.36 -19.44 5.31
C GLN A 33 -1.51 -18.22 5.69
N PRO A 34 -1.89 -17.45 6.71
CA PRO A 34 -1.12 -16.35 7.22
C PRO A 34 0.14 -16.81 7.96
N LEU A 35 1.18 -15.98 7.90
CA LEU A 35 2.38 -16.15 8.69
C LEU A 35 2.13 -15.66 10.12
N ARG A 36 2.63 -16.41 11.10
CA ARG A 36 2.51 -16.05 12.53
C ARG A 36 3.51 -14.98 12.95
N LYS A 37 4.57 -14.78 12.18
CA LYS A 37 5.63 -13.80 12.40
C LYS A 37 6.29 -13.44 11.07
N VAL A 38 6.95 -12.30 11.04
CA VAL A 38 7.74 -11.88 9.88
C VAL A 38 8.93 -12.83 9.71
N PRO A 39 9.19 -13.34 8.48
CA PRO A 39 10.32 -14.22 8.21
C PRO A 39 11.68 -13.53 8.45
N PRO A 40 12.70 -14.26 8.93
CA PRO A 40 14.03 -13.70 9.18
C PRO A 40 14.66 -12.98 7.99
N ALA A 41 14.36 -13.44 6.78
CA ALA A 41 14.86 -12.84 5.54
C ALA A 41 14.46 -11.37 5.35
N LEU A 42 13.29 -10.97 5.87
CA LEU A 42 12.80 -9.59 5.78
C LEU A 42 13.23 -8.71 6.95
N LEU A 43 13.80 -9.27 8.02
CA LEU A 43 14.17 -8.46 9.19
C LEU A 43 15.29 -7.47 8.85
N GLY A 44 15.17 -6.24 9.33
CA GLY A 44 16.18 -5.21 9.16
C GLY A 44 15.62 -3.80 9.01
N GLN A 45 16.51 -2.89 8.67
CA GLN A 45 16.20 -1.48 8.43
C GLN A 45 16.27 -1.20 6.93
N TYR A 46 15.30 -0.47 6.42
CA TYR A 46 15.16 -0.17 5.01
C TYR A 46 14.94 1.33 4.79
N VAL A 47 15.56 1.86 3.74
CA VAL A 47 15.44 3.27 3.36
C VAL A 47 15.12 3.37 1.86
N PRO A 48 14.34 4.37 1.41
CA PRO A 48 14.12 4.62 -0.01
C PRO A 48 15.43 4.85 -0.75
N THR A 49 15.48 4.46 -2.03
CA THR A 49 16.67 4.65 -2.87
C THR A 49 16.69 6.01 -3.57
N ASN A 50 15.51 6.59 -3.80
CA ASN A 50 15.34 7.86 -4.52
C ASN A 50 15.09 8.99 -3.53
N LEU A 51 16.17 9.51 -2.94
CA LEU A 51 16.09 10.59 -1.96
C LEU A 51 16.58 11.90 -2.55
N SER A 52 15.81 12.96 -2.35
CA SER A 52 16.33 14.31 -2.49
C SER A 52 17.27 14.64 -1.33
N PRO A 53 18.37 15.39 -1.54
CA PRO A 53 19.37 15.67 -0.50
C PRO A 53 18.81 16.27 0.79
N ASP A 54 17.67 16.98 0.71
CA ASP A 54 17.03 17.70 1.82
C ASP A 54 15.82 16.96 2.41
N GLU A 55 15.51 15.73 1.94
CA GLU A 55 14.35 14.98 2.38
C GLU A 55 14.66 14.19 3.65
N LYS A 56 13.88 14.42 4.71
CA LYS A 56 13.93 13.58 5.92
C LYS A 56 13.46 12.18 5.57
N VAL A 57 14.39 11.25 5.65
CA VAL A 57 14.14 9.85 5.32
C VAL A 57 13.60 9.13 6.51
N ASP A 58 12.38 8.67 6.38
CA ASP A 58 11.82 7.76 7.34
C ASP A 58 12.38 6.35 7.11
N THR A 59 12.95 5.75 8.14
CA THR A 59 13.54 4.41 8.06
C THR A 59 12.50 3.38 8.46
N LEU A 60 12.10 2.51 7.54
CA LEU A 60 11.27 1.36 7.83
C LEU A 60 12.08 0.31 8.58
N ILE A 61 11.63 -0.07 9.77
CA ILE A 61 12.23 -1.13 10.59
C ILE A 61 11.26 -2.31 10.60
N ILE A 62 11.72 -3.46 10.09
CA ILE A 62 10.96 -4.70 10.07
C ILE A 62 11.52 -5.64 11.13
N GLU A 63 10.65 -6.07 12.04
CA GLU A 63 10.96 -6.97 13.15
C GLU A 63 10.07 -8.23 13.10
N SER A 64 10.36 -9.22 13.91
CA SER A 64 9.65 -10.51 13.90
C SER A 64 8.15 -10.38 14.20
N TRP A 65 7.74 -9.34 14.92
CA TRP A 65 6.36 -9.09 15.32
C TRP A 65 5.60 -8.16 14.35
N GLY A 66 6.29 -7.49 13.42
CA GLY A 66 5.70 -6.54 12.49
C GLY A 66 6.68 -5.50 11.99
N TYR A 67 6.28 -4.23 11.96
CA TYR A 67 7.12 -3.13 11.49
C TYR A 67 6.81 -1.82 12.22
N HIS A 68 7.75 -0.89 12.15
CA HIS A 68 7.54 0.53 12.52
C HIS A 68 8.49 1.44 11.73
N PHE A 69 8.16 2.70 11.66
CA PHE A 69 9.07 3.72 11.16
C PHE A 69 9.85 4.36 12.31
N LYS A 70 11.14 4.67 12.08
CA LYS A 70 12.03 5.13 13.13
C LYS A 70 11.60 6.45 13.77
N ASP A 71 11.11 7.38 12.96
CA ASP A 71 10.78 8.75 13.37
C ASP A 71 9.26 9.04 13.35
N SER A 72 8.42 8.03 13.07
CA SER A 72 6.98 8.19 13.12
C SER A 72 6.52 8.33 14.57
N GLN A 73 5.84 9.43 14.84
CA GLN A 73 5.01 9.50 16.03
C GLN A 73 3.85 8.52 15.84
N ASP A 74 3.51 7.75 16.87
CA ASP A 74 2.52 6.63 16.89
C ASP A 74 1.09 6.96 16.36
N LYS A 75 0.90 8.08 15.67
CA LYS A 75 -0.40 8.59 15.21
C LYS A 75 -0.78 8.18 13.79
N ASP A 76 0.18 7.77 12.96
CA ASP A 76 -0.11 7.30 11.61
C ASP A 76 -0.45 5.82 11.64
N TRP A 77 -1.61 5.45 11.08
CA TRP A 77 -2.05 4.05 10.99
C TRP A 77 -1.06 3.16 10.20
N LEU A 78 -0.22 3.75 9.35
CA LEU A 78 0.90 3.09 8.67
C LEU A 78 2.23 3.20 9.44
N GLY A 79 2.31 4.00 10.50
CA GLY A 79 3.55 4.25 11.23
C GLY A 79 4.08 3.04 12.00
N ARG A 80 3.18 2.14 12.40
CA ARG A 80 3.50 0.89 13.10
C ARG A 80 2.45 -0.17 12.82
N GLY A 81 2.87 -1.42 12.61
CA GLY A 81 1.98 -2.55 12.43
C GLY A 81 2.46 -3.80 13.17
N VAL A 82 1.57 -4.43 13.93
CA VAL A 82 1.80 -5.69 14.63
C VAL A 82 0.99 -6.78 13.95
N ILE A 83 1.60 -7.93 13.64
CA ILE A 83 0.88 -9.08 13.08
C ILE A 83 -0.27 -9.46 14.01
N SER A 84 -1.48 -9.45 13.48
CA SER A 84 -2.75 -9.61 14.20
C SER A 84 -3.87 -9.92 13.22
N ASP A 85 -5.12 -9.91 13.68
CA ASP A 85 -6.31 -10.02 12.82
C ASP A 85 -6.53 -8.79 11.93
N SER A 86 -5.79 -7.70 12.15
CA SER A 86 -5.84 -6.47 11.34
C SER A 86 -4.59 -6.21 10.50
N LEU A 87 -3.49 -6.90 10.76
CA LEU A 87 -2.29 -6.92 9.94
C LEU A 87 -1.90 -8.36 9.63
N VAL A 88 -2.28 -8.84 8.46
CA VAL A 88 -2.07 -10.22 8.02
C VAL A 88 -0.99 -10.28 6.96
N VAL A 89 0.07 -11.04 7.21
CA VAL A 89 1.14 -11.30 6.24
C VAL A 89 1.01 -12.72 5.70
N LYS A 90 1.06 -12.87 4.38
CA LYS A 90 1.04 -14.16 3.69
C LYS A 90 2.22 -14.23 2.72
N PHE A 91 2.70 -15.45 2.43
CA PHE A 91 3.75 -15.66 1.42
C PHE A 91 3.22 -16.55 0.29
N TYR A 92 3.37 -16.08 -0.94
CA TYR A 92 2.93 -16.83 -2.12
C TYR A 92 3.72 -16.41 -3.36
N GLN A 93 4.28 -17.36 -4.10
CA GLN A 93 5.01 -17.16 -5.36
C GLN A 93 6.01 -15.97 -5.31
N ASP A 94 6.98 -16.03 -4.40
CA ASP A 94 8.06 -15.04 -4.22
C ASP A 94 7.64 -13.64 -3.71
N TYR A 95 6.37 -13.46 -3.34
CA TYR A 95 5.87 -12.21 -2.77
C TYR A 95 5.35 -12.41 -1.35
N TYR A 96 5.62 -11.43 -0.50
CA TYR A 96 4.93 -11.27 0.77
C TYR A 96 3.76 -10.30 0.58
N PHE A 97 2.59 -10.76 0.94
CA PHE A 97 1.34 -10.02 0.85
C PHE A 97 1.02 -9.46 2.24
N VAL A 98 1.22 -8.16 2.40
CA VAL A 98 0.95 -7.45 3.65
C VAL A 98 -0.43 -6.82 3.55
N ASN A 99 -1.36 -7.38 4.30
CA ASN A 99 -2.76 -7.00 4.26
C ASN A 99 -3.12 -6.20 5.51
N PHE A 100 -3.67 -5.01 5.31
CA PHE A 100 -4.14 -4.10 6.35
C PHE A 100 -5.65 -4.07 6.36
N ARG A 101 -6.27 -4.30 7.50
CA ARG A 101 -7.71 -4.21 7.66
C ARG A 101 -8.13 -2.76 7.87
N THR A 102 -9.03 -2.27 7.05
CA THR A 102 -9.63 -0.95 7.13
C THR A 102 -11.15 -1.10 7.19
N GLY A 103 -11.70 -1.10 8.40
CA GLY A 103 -13.11 -1.41 8.63
C GLY A 103 -13.44 -2.85 8.22
N ASP A 104 -14.33 -3.00 7.24
CA ASP A 104 -14.76 -4.28 6.66
C ASP A 104 -14.00 -4.67 5.38
N GLN A 105 -12.95 -3.93 5.04
CA GLN A 105 -12.15 -4.12 3.84
C GLN A 105 -10.69 -4.38 4.17
N TRP A 106 -9.95 -4.83 3.16
CA TRP A 106 -8.51 -5.04 3.24
C TRP A 106 -7.79 -4.24 2.18
N VAL A 107 -6.69 -3.61 2.56
CA VAL A 107 -5.75 -2.93 1.66
C VAL A 107 -4.48 -3.76 1.58
N LEU A 108 -3.91 -3.87 0.38
CA LEU A 108 -2.77 -4.74 0.12
C LEU A 108 -1.51 -3.96 -0.24
N ARG A 109 -0.41 -4.33 0.37
CA ARG A 109 0.95 -3.97 -0.06
C ARG A 109 1.72 -5.26 -0.34
N LEU A 110 2.54 -5.25 -1.39
CA LEU A 110 3.41 -6.39 -1.71
C LEU A 110 4.84 -6.04 -1.35
N ILE A 111 5.53 -7.03 -0.82
CA ILE A 111 6.98 -6.98 -0.65
C ILE A 111 7.59 -8.10 -1.49
N LYS A 112 8.51 -7.74 -2.37
CA LYS A 112 9.37 -8.69 -3.07
C LYS A 112 10.80 -8.51 -2.57
N GLN A 113 11.39 -9.56 -2.04
CA GLN A 113 12.80 -9.54 -1.64
C GLN A 113 13.68 -9.69 -2.88
N LEU A 114 14.73 -8.87 -2.97
CA LEU A 114 15.73 -8.92 -4.01
C LEU A 114 16.95 -9.74 -3.56
N PRO A 115 17.76 -10.29 -4.50
CA PRO A 115 18.93 -11.11 -4.16
C PRO A 115 19.98 -10.41 -3.29
N ASN A 116 20.08 -9.09 -3.38
CA ASN A 116 21.00 -8.27 -2.56
C ASN A 116 20.48 -7.94 -1.15
N GLY A 117 19.28 -8.44 -0.81
CA GLY A 117 18.63 -8.20 0.48
C GLY A 117 17.72 -6.96 0.52
N ASP A 118 17.73 -6.12 -0.51
CA ASP A 118 16.78 -5.01 -0.66
C ASP A 118 15.36 -5.54 -0.86
N ILE A 119 14.37 -4.67 -0.75
CA ILE A 119 12.98 -5.03 -1.01
C ILE A 119 12.33 -4.06 -1.99
N GLN A 120 11.45 -4.58 -2.83
CA GLN A 120 10.48 -3.78 -3.57
C GLN A 120 9.20 -3.71 -2.77
N PHE A 121 8.71 -2.48 -2.54
CA PHE A 121 7.45 -2.21 -1.88
C PHE A 121 6.45 -1.72 -2.93
N LEU A 122 5.39 -2.50 -3.19
CA LEU A 122 4.50 -2.31 -4.33
C LEU A 122 3.05 -2.20 -3.89
N SER A 123 2.28 -1.36 -4.60
CA SER A 123 0.84 -1.20 -4.43
C SER A 123 0.14 -0.92 -5.76
N ILE A 124 -1.18 -1.01 -5.79
CA ILE A 124 -1.96 -0.47 -6.90
C ILE A 124 -2.19 1.01 -6.60
N ASP A 125 -1.29 1.84 -7.09
CA ASP A 125 -1.37 3.29 -6.89
C ASP A 125 -2.44 3.91 -7.79
N LEU A 126 -3.37 4.66 -7.17
CA LEU A 126 -4.44 5.42 -7.82
C LEU A 126 -4.29 6.94 -7.61
N GLN A 127 -3.08 7.42 -7.33
CA GLN A 127 -2.82 8.84 -7.19
C GLN A 127 -2.83 9.54 -8.55
N GLY A 128 -3.32 10.78 -8.54
CA GLY A 128 -3.50 11.56 -9.76
C GLY A 128 -4.72 11.12 -10.58
N GLU A 129 -5.63 12.06 -10.86
CA GLU A 129 -6.94 11.77 -11.43
C GLU A 129 -6.87 11.02 -12.78
N GLU A 130 -6.06 11.49 -13.72
CA GLU A 130 -5.91 10.87 -15.04
C GLU A 130 -5.24 9.50 -14.96
N THR A 131 -4.23 9.35 -14.10
CA THR A 131 -3.55 8.07 -13.86
C THR A 131 -4.49 7.04 -13.25
N ALA A 132 -5.26 7.43 -12.23
CA ALA A 132 -6.26 6.59 -11.60
C ALA A 132 -7.31 6.13 -12.60
N LYS A 133 -7.87 7.05 -13.38
CA LYS A 133 -8.90 6.76 -14.39
C LYS A 133 -8.41 5.77 -15.46
N ALA A 134 -7.19 5.98 -15.98
CA ALA A 134 -6.58 5.07 -16.94
C ALA A 134 -6.33 3.68 -16.33
N LYS A 135 -5.80 3.62 -15.09
CA LYS A 135 -5.53 2.36 -14.38
C LYS A 135 -6.83 1.60 -14.05
N LEU A 136 -7.87 2.28 -13.58
CA LEU A 136 -9.19 1.70 -13.32
C LEU A 136 -9.85 1.18 -14.59
N LYS A 137 -9.76 1.90 -15.71
CA LYS A 137 -10.22 1.44 -17.03
C LYS A 137 -9.50 0.16 -17.49
N ARG A 138 -8.19 0.03 -17.22
CA ARG A 138 -7.44 -1.21 -17.48
C ARG A 138 -7.86 -2.33 -16.52
N LEU A 139 -8.03 -2.02 -15.24
CA LEU A 139 -8.41 -2.97 -14.20
C LEU A 139 -9.80 -3.56 -14.47
N SER A 140 -10.78 -2.75 -14.89
CA SER A 140 -12.14 -3.19 -15.21
C SER A 140 -12.21 -4.22 -16.34
N LYS A 141 -11.21 -4.25 -17.24
CA LYS A 141 -11.10 -5.28 -18.29
C LYS A 141 -10.56 -6.62 -17.78
N LYS A 142 -9.92 -6.62 -16.60
CA LYS A 142 -9.30 -7.80 -15.99
C LYS A 142 -10.16 -8.41 -14.89
N ILE A 143 -10.79 -7.55 -14.08
CA ILE A 143 -11.59 -7.97 -12.93
C ILE A 143 -12.70 -6.96 -12.66
N LYS A 144 -13.86 -7.46 -12.25
CA LYS A 144 -14.97 -6.62 -11.79
C LYS A 144 -14.62 -6.02 -10.43
N PHE A 145 -14.99 -4.77 -10.23
CA PHE A 145 -14.88 -4.10 -8.93
C PHE A 145 -16.19 -3.41 -8.55
N THR A 146 -16.34 -3.15 -7.25
CA THR A 146 -17.43 -2.34 -6.69
C THR A 146 -16.82 -1.07 -6.12
N GLU A 147 -17.36 0.09 -6.51
CA GLU A 147 -16.98 1.37 -5.93
C GLU A 147 -17.70 1.55 -4.60
N ILE A 148 -16.95 1.82 -3.54
CA ILE A 148 -17.43 2.06 -2.16
C ILE A 148 -16.94 3.42 -1.72
N LYS A 149 -17.85 4.35 -1.51
CA LYS A 149 -17.56 5.71 -1.01
C LYS A 149 -17.75 5.76 0.49
N ARG A 150 -16.79 6.33 1.19
CA ARG A 150 -16.81 6.58 2.64
C ARG A 150 -16.22 7.96 2.89
N GLU A 151 -17.01 8.87 3.46
CA GLU A 151 -16.59 10.23 3.80
C GLU A 151 -15.61 10.82 2.76
N ASP A 152 -14.30 10.80 3.06
CA ASP A 152 -13.25 11.35 2.21
C ASP A 152 -12.55 10.29 1.34
N ASP A 153 -12.90 9.00 1.46
CA ASP A 153 -12.22 7.89 0.78
C ASP A 153 -13.13 7.20 -0.26
N THR A 154 -12.52 6.80 -1.38
CA THR A 154 -13.16 5.97 -2.39
C THR A 154 -12.38 4.68 -2.57
N PHE A 155 -13.01 3.55 -2.25
CA PHE A 155 -12.43 2.23 -2.44
C PHE A 155 -12.99 1.56 -3.68
N TYR A 156 -12.11 0.93 -4.46
CA TYR A 156 -12.47 0.06 -5.58
C TYR A 156 -12.25 -1.38 -5.15
N GLN A 157 -13.31 -2.01 -4.62
CA GLN A 157 -13.22 -3.34 -4.03
C GLN A 157 -13.22 -4.42 -5.11
N ILE A 158 -12.19 -5.27 -5.10
CA ILE A 158 -12.05 -6.45 -5.94
C ILE A 158 -12.02 -7.72 -5.08
N ASN A 159 -12.30 -8.86 -5.73
CA ASN A 159 -12.21 -10.17 -5.09
C ASN A 159 -11.51 -11.17 -6.04
N PRO A 160 -10.18 -11.07 -6.24
CA PRO A 160 -9.45 -11.93 -7.14
C PRO A 160 -9.23 -13.33 -6.57
N THR A 161 -9.24 -14.33 -7.43
CA THR A 161 -8.59 -15.60 -7.11
C THR A 161 -7.06 -15.39 -7.02
N PRO A 162 -6.30 -16.30 -6.37
CA PRO A 162 -4.84 -16.20 -6.34
C PRO A 162 -4.20 -16.10 -7.73
N ALA A 163 -4.73 -16.85 -8.72
CA ALA A 163 -4.26 -16.80 -10.11
C ALA A 163 -4.52 -15.43 -10.78
N GLN A 164 -5.70 -14.85 -10.57
CA GLN A 164 -6.02 -13.50 -11.06
C GLN A 164 -5.14 -12.44 -10.41
N LEU A 165 -4.90 -12.54 -9.09
CA LEU A 165 -4.02 -11.61 -8.39
C LEU A 165 -2.59 -11.66 -8.95
N MET A 166 -2.04 -12.85 -9.19
CA MET A 166 -0.72 -13.01 -9.82
C MET A 166 -0.69 -12.47 -11.26
N SER A 167 -1.79 -12.59 -12.00
CA SER A 167 -1.90 -11.96 -13.34
C SER A 167 -1.84 -10.43 -13.22
N LEU A 168 -2.55 -9.82 -12.26
CA LEU A 168 -2.48 -8.37 -12.04
C LEU A 168 -1.05 -7.90 -11.69
N ILE A 169 -0.30 -8.69 -10.91
CA ILE A 169 1.11 -8.39 -10.61
C ILE A 169 1.95 -8.44 -11.89
N LYS A 170 1.84 -9.50 -12.69
CA LYS A 170 2.56 -9.67 -13.97
C LYS A 170 2.20 -8.59 -15.00
N ASP A 171 0.95 -8.15 -15.03
CA ASP A 171 0.45 -7.10 -15.93
C ASP A 171 0.85 -5.68 -15.49
N GLY A 172 1.63 -5.55 -14.40
CA GLY A 172 2.18 -4.28 -13.91
C GLY A 172 1.15 -3.35 -13.27
N PHE A 173 0.09 -3.90 -12.66
CA PHE A 173 -0.84 -3.10 -11.86
C PHE A 173 -0.21 -2.68 -10.55
N PHE A 174 0.64 -3.52 -9.95
CA PHE A 174 1.39 -3.20 -8.75
C PHE A 174 2.69 -2.50 -9.12
N THR A 175 2.83 -1.27 -8.66
CA THR A 175 4.00 -0.41 -8.87
C THR A 175 4.47 0.15 -7.54
N GLY A 176 5.70 0.61 -7.47
CA GLY A 176 6.23 1.19 -6.23
C GLY A 176 7.73 1.38 -6.31
N GLU A 177 8.37 1.38 -5.16
CA GLU A 177 9.77 1.72 -5.02
C GLU A 177 10.62 0.58 -4.46
N THR A 178 11.93 0.73 -4.63
CA THR A 178 12.92 -0.15 -4.00
C THR A 178 13.42 0.51 -2.72
N LEU A 179 13.36 -0.24 -1.63
CA LEU A 179 13.93 0.15 -0.34
C LEU A 179 15.23 -0.63 -0.13
N LYS A 180 16.31 0.11 0.11
CA LYS A 180 17.65 -0.45 0.33
C LYS A 180 17.80 -0.91 1.77
N LYS A 181 18.26 -2.13 1.96
CA LYS A 181 18.58 -2.67 3.28
C LYS A 181 19.83 -2.00 3.84
N ARG A 182 19.73 -1.40 5.02
CA ARG A 182 20.90 -0.91 5.74
C ARG A 182 21.71 -2.10 6.27
N LYS A 183 23.01 -2.08 6.02
CA LYS A 183 23.92 -3.00 6.72
C LYS A 183 23.98 -2.58 8.18
N THR A 184 23.67 -3.49 9.06
CA THR A 184 23.96 -3.29 10.50
C THR A 184 25.48 -3.23 10.67
N PRO A 185 26.03 -2.24 11.36
CA PRO A 185 27.45 -2.16 11.62
C PRO A 185 27.95 -3.35 12.43
#